data_88d8d55602260982178bee9e39584878
#
_entry.id   88d8d55602260982178bee9e39584878
#
_cell.length_a   1.000
_cell.length_b   1.000
_cell.length_c   1.000
_cell.angle_alpha   90.00
_cell.angle_beta   90.00
_cell.angle_gamma   90.00
#
_symmetry.space_group_name_H-M   'P 1'
#
loop_
_entity.id
_entity.type
_entity.pdbx_description
1 polymer ?
#
loop_
_entity_poly.entity_id
_entity_poly.type
_entity_poly.pdbx_seq_one_letter_code
_entity_poly.pdbx_strand_id
1 'polypeptide(L)'
;MTLELIEKYQRPVVRLNKFHNIYAMIDTGAVYPVWMSGEERLRRLGAVKKKDSGPFGGLGGMTNGALYEIPALQLGDLIYPNMSIIAHRSDFPVPLLLPATMFNNLIYEINNKTHHLNITVPDDESISRNLVIKYENERLYVFCASAE
;
A
#
# COMPACT_ATOMS: atom_id res chain seq x y z
N MET A 1 15.53 -3.61 3.69
CA MET A 1 14.54 -3.83 4.76
C MET A 1 13.68 -5.02 4.42
N THR A 2 13.46 -5.88 5.36
CA THR A 2 12.66 -7.10 5.19
C THR A 2 11.52 -7.13 6.20
N LEU A 3 10.32 -7.36 5.73
CA LEU A 3 9.12 -7.50 6.54
C LEU A 3 8.50 -8.88 6.33
N GLU A 4 7.98 -9.46 7.40
CA GLU A 4 7.28 -10.73 7.33
C GLU A 4 5.90 -10.58 6.72
N LEU A 5 5.54 -11.48 5.80
CA LEU A 5 4.20 -11.61 5.26
C LEU A 5 3.36 -12.55 6.14
N ILE A 6 2.13 -12.16 6.39
CA ILE A 6 1.21 -12.94 7.22
C ILE A 6 0.54 -14.02 6.37
N GLU A 7 0.97 -15.24 6.57
CA GLU A 7 0.66 -16.41 5.72
C GLU A 7 -0.83 -16.73 5.60
N LYS A 8 -1.57 -16.60 6.70
CA LYS A 8 -2.98 -17.02 6.75
C LYS A 8 -3.90 -16.33 5.75
N TYR A 9 -3.49 -15.18 5.21
CA TYR A 9 -4.31 -14.44 4.25
C TYR A 9 -4.11 -14.89 2.80
N GLN A 10 -3.05 -15.65 2.51
CA GLN A 10 -2.66 -16.03 1.15
C GLN A 10 -2.54 -14.84 0.20
N ARG A 11 -2.21 -13.67 0.75
CA ARG A 11 -2.06 -12.38 0.08
C ARG A 11 -0.91 -11.62 0.74
N PRO A 12 -0.32 -10.65 0.07
CA PRO A 12 0.80 -9.91 0.65
C PRO A 12 0.34 -8.97 1.77
N VAL A 13 0.11 -9.54 2.95
CA VAL A 13 -0.31 -8.82 4.16
C VAL A 13 0.89 -8.68 5.09
N VAL A 14 1.13 -7.48 5.54
CA VAL A 14 2.14 -7.14 6.54
C VAL A 14 1.50 -6.60 7.81
N ARG A 15 2.24 -6.68 8.91
CA ARG A 15 1.84 -6.07 10.18
C ARG A 15 2.58 -4.76 10.37
N LEU A 16 1.85 -3.69 10.59
CA LEU A 16 2.41 -2.37 10.89
C LEU A 16 2.62 -2.25 12.39
N ASN A 17 3.73 -2.80 12.89
CA ASN A 17 4.00 -2.90 14.34
C ASN A 17 4.06 -1.53 15.04
N LYS A 18 4.52 -0.51 14.35
CA LYS A 18 4.63 0.86 14.89
C LYS A 18 3.43 1.73 14.55
N PHE A 19 2.42 1.15 13.91
CA PHE A 19 1.13 1.81 13.66
C PHE A 19 0.01 0.94 14.21
N HIS A 20 -0.14 0.97 15.54
CA HIS A 20 -1.22 0.30 16.28
C HIS A 20 -1.40 -1.20 15.97
N ASN A 21 -0.35 -1.88 15.52
CA ASN A 21 -0.39 -3.29 15.11
C ASN A 21 -1.46 -3.60 14.05
N ILE A 22 -1.69 -2.69 13.14
CA ILE A 22 -2.66 -2.86 12.06
C ILE A 22 -2.11 -3.80 11.00
N TYR A 23 -2.97 -4.69 10.50
CA TYR A 23 -2.67 -5.48 9.31
C TYR A 23 -2.98 -4.67 8.05
N ALA A 24 -2.08 -4.70 7.10
CA ALA A 24 -2.22 -4.01 5.83
C ALA A 24 -1.88 -4.93 4.66
N MET A 25 -2.67 -4.88 3.61
CA MET A 25 -2.41 -5.60 2.37
C MET A 25 -1.74 -4.69 1.35
N ILE A 26 -0.68 -5.19 0.73
CA ILE A 26 -0.06 -4.52 -0.41
C ILE A 26 -0.94 -4.79 -1.63
N ASP A 27 -1.55 -3.76 -2.17
CA ASP A 27 -2.44 -3.84 -3.33
C ASP A 27 -1.88 -2.98 -4.46
N THR A 28 -1.23 -3.63 -5.43
CA THR A 28 -0.62 -2.95 -6.57
C THR A 28 -1.64 -2.33 -7.52
N GLY A 29 -2.89 -2.74 -7.44
CA GLY A 29 -4.00 -2.15 -8.19
C GLY A 29 -4.64 -0.94 -7.53
N ALA A 30 -4.33 -0.68 -6.27
CA ALA A 30 -4.84 0.48 -5.57
C ALA A 30 -4.04 1.75 -5.93
N VAL A 31 -4.74 2.87 -6.05
CA VAL A 31 -4.13 4.19 -6.32
C VAL A 31 -3.88 4.94 -5.01
N TYR A 32 -4.78 4.80 -4.05
CA TYR A 32 -4.71 5.44 -2.74
C TYR A 32 -4.72 4.41 -1.63
N PRO A 33 -4.16 4.72 -0.46
CA PRO A 33 -4.42 3.93 0.74
C PRO A 33 -5.92 3.93 1.04
N VAL A 34 -6.46 2.75 1.35
CA VAL A 34 -7.89 2.60 1.64
C VAL A 34 -8.07 1.97 3.02
N TRP A 35 -8.85 2.63 3.85
CA TRP A 35 -9.23 2.14 5.16
C TRP A 35 -10.65 1.56 5.12
N MET A 36 -10.80 0.29 5.50
CA MET A 36 -12.04 -0.45 5.35
C MET A 36 -12.72 -0.84 6.66
N SER A 37 -12.18 -0.40 7.79
CA SER A 37 -12.66 -0.82 9.12
C SER A 37 -13.48 0.25 9.86
N GLY A 38 -14.10 1.16 9.12
CA GLY A 38 -14.96 2.20 9.68
C GLY A 38 -14.23 3.48 10.09
N GLU A 39 -14.91 4.60 9.91
CA GLU A 39 -14.33 5.93 10.17
C GLU A 39 -14.02 6.16 11.64
N GLU A 40 -14.85 5.66 12.56
CA GLU A 40 -14.64 5.84 13.99
C GLU A 40 -13.30 5.26 14.46
N ARG A 41 -12.99 4.04 14.02
CA ARG A 41 -11.71 3.40 14.34
C ARG A 41 -10.55 4.20 13.76
N LEU A 42 -10.70 4.71 12.55
CA LEU A 42 -9.67 5.53 11.91
C LEU A 42 -9.41 6.84 12.67
N ARG A 43 -10.45 7.50 13.17
CA ARG A 43 -10.32 8.69 14.03
C ARG A 43 -9.59 8.36 15.32
N ARG A 44 -9.87 7.23 15.95
CA ARG A 44 -9.15 6.78 17.17
C ARG A 44 -7.65 6.56 16.92
N LEU A 45 -7.26 6.27 15.69
CA LEU A 45 -5.86 6.17 15.29
C LEU A 45 -5.20 7.52 15.04
N GLY A 46 -5.91 8.61 15.27
CA GLY A 46 -5.40 9.96 15.09
C GLY A 46 -5.67 10.61 13.73
N ALA A 47 -6.46 9.97 12.90
CA ALA A 47 -6.80 10.53 11.60
C ALA A 47 -7.77 11.72 11.71
N VAL A 48 -7.59 12.69 10.83
CA VAL A 48 -8.42 13.89 10.74
C VAL A 48 -9.18 13.88 9.42
N LYS A 49 -10.49 14.06 9.49
CA LYS A 49 -11.34 14.13 8.31
C LYS A 49 -11.08 15.41 7.54
N LYS A 50 -10.76 15.30 6.26
CA LYS A 50 -10.49 16.44 5.37
C LYS A 50 -11.64 16.75 4.44
N LYS A 51 -12.41 15.73 4.04
CA LYS A 51 -13.53 15.88 3.13
C LYS A 51 -14.57 14.81 3.43
N ASP A 52 -15.84 15.19 3.34
CA ASP A 52 -16.96 14.25 3.39
C ASP A 52 -16.96 13.30 2.19
N SER A 53 -17.81 12.30 2.24
CA SER A 53 -17.85 11.27 1.21
C SER A 53 -17.93 11.86 -0.21
N GLY A 54 -17.14 11.30 -1.08
CA GLY A 54 -17.11 11.62 -2.50
C GLY A 54 -16.81 10.38 -3.32
N PRO A 55 -17.05 10.41 -4.65
CA PRO A 55 -16.78 9.28 -5.50
C PRO A 55 -15.28 9.07 -5.70
N PHE A 56 -14.85 7.81 -5.69
CA PHE A 56 -13.53 7.40 -6.18
C PHE A 56 -13.64 6.07 -6.92
N GLY A 57 -12.73 5.83 -7.88
CA GLY A 57 -12.76 4.67 -8.75
C GLY A 57 -11.88 3.51 -8.27
N GLY A 58 -12.30 2.30 -8.60
CA GLY A 58 -11.56 1.06 -8.40
C GLY A 58 -11.96 0.01 -9.41
N LEU A 59 -11.43 -1.21 -9.30
CA LEU A 59 -11.78 -2.32 -10.20
C LEU A 59 -13.27 -2.68 -10.15
N GLY A 60 -13.93 -2.46 -9.03
CA GLY A 60 -15.37 -2.68 -8.88
C GLY A 60 -16.25 -1.53 -9.36
N GLY A 61 -15.68 -0.49 -10.00
CA GLY A 61 -16.39 0.73 -10.42
C GLY A 61 -16.21 1.87 -9.44
N MET A 62 -17.17 2.80 -9.45
CA MET A 62 -17.15 3.98 -8.57
C MET A 62 -17.75 3.63 -7.21
N THR A 63 -17.13 4.07 -6.15
CA THR A 63 -17.63 3.96 -4.78
C THR A 63 -17.46 5.28 -4.03
N ASN A 64 -18.16 5.43 -2.92
CA ASN A 64 -18.06 6.62 -2.08
C ASN A 64 -17.17 6.36 -0.86
N GLY A 65 -16.33 7.33 -0.54
CA GLY A 65 -15.49 7.28 0.63
C GLY A 65 -15.19 8.67 1.17
N ALA A 66 -14.81 8.75 2.43
CA ALA A 66 -14.40 9.98 3.07
C ALA A 66 -12.88 10.13 3.03
N LEU A 67 -12.39 11.34 2.77
CA LEU A 67 -10.97 11.62 2.78
C LEU A 67 -10.51 11.97 4.19
N TYR A 68 -9.51 11.24 4.66
CA TYR A 68 -8.83 11.46 5.93
C TYR A 68 -7.34 11.71 5.69
N GLU A 69 -6.72 12.35 6.66
CA GLU A 69 -5.27 12.46 6.73
C GLU A 69 -4.79 11.85 8.04
N ILE A 70 -3.79 10.98 7.98
CA ILE A 70 -3.09 10.46 9.15
C ILE A 70 -1.74 11.16 9.29
N PRO A 71 -1.34 11.54 10.52
CA PRO A 71 -0.09 12.28 10.75
C PRO A 71 1.14 11.54 10.28
N ALA A 72 1.19 10.23 10.53
CA ALA A 72 2.27 9.38 10.05
C ALA A 72 1.81 7.92 9.99
N LEU A 73 2.27 7.22 8.97
CA LEU A 73 2.19 5.77 8.87
C LEU A 73 3.61 5.22 8.78
N GLN A 74 3.92 4.19 9.54
CA GLN A 74 5.22 3.57 9.52
C GLN A 74 5.14 2.12 9.05
N LEU A 75 5.88 1.83 7.98
CA LEU A 75 6.04 0.49 7.42
C LEU A 75 7.51 0.08 7.59
N GLY A 76 7.80 -0.73 8.59
CA GLY A 76 9.18 -1.03 8.96
C GLY A 76 9.95 0.24 9.32
N ASP A 77 11.00 0.54 8.58
CA ASP A 77 11.81 1.76 8.76
C ASP A 77 11.33 2.93 7.91
N LEU A 78 10.35 2.72 7.03
CA LEU A 78 9.80 3.76 6.18
C LEU A 78 8.71 4.54 6.92
N ILE A 79 8.83 5.86 6.89
CA ILE A 79 7.87 6.76 7.52
C ILE A 79 7.20 7.60 6.43
N TYR A 80 5.88 7.59 6.41
CA TYR A 80 5.04 8.35 5.49
C TYR A 80 4.28 9.41 6.27
N PRO A 81 4.77 10.66 6.30
CA PRO A 81 4.08 11.73 7.02
C PRO A 81 2.88 12.25 6.23
N ASN A 82 1.87 12.73 6.94
CA ASN A 82 0.72 13.43 6.37
C ASN A 82 0.07 12.64 5.21
N MET A 83 -0.17 11.35 5.44
CA MET A 83 -0.72 10.47 4.43
C MET A 83 -2.22 10.66 4.28
N SER A 84 -2.67 10.88 3.03
CA SER A 84 -4.08 10.87 2.68
C SER A 84 -4.58 9.44 2.56
N ILE A 85 -5.74 9.15 3.14
CA ILE A 85 -6.36 7.84 3.15
C ILE A 85 -7.86 7.97 2.87
N ILE A 86 -8.40 7.05 2.10
CA ILE A 86 -9.83 7.00 1.81
C ILE A 86 -10.48 5.99 2.73
N ALA A 87 -11.43 6.45 3.54
CA ALA A 87 -12.22 5.57 4.39
C ALA A 87 -13.45 5.07 3.62
N HIS A 88 -13.50 3.76 3.41
CA HIS A 88 -14.62 3.08 2.77
C HIS A 88 -14.88 1.76 3.50
N ARG A 89 -16.03 1.64 4.13
CA ARG A 89 -16.36 0.43 4.89
C ARG A 89 -16.58 -0.76 3.97
N SER A 90 -15.92 -1.87 4.29
CA SER A 90 -16.02 -3.12 3.55
C SER A 90 -15.85 -4.30 4.52
N ASP A 91 -16.39 -5.45 4.14
CA ASP A 91 -16.22 -6.71 4.88
C ASP A 91 -14.88 -7.40 4.59
N PHE A 92 -13.95 -6.69 3.96
CA PHE A 92 -12.63 -7.21 3.67
C PHE A 92 -11.88 -7.54 4.97
N PRO A 93 -11.19 -8.70 5.05
CA PRO A 93 -10.60 -9.18 6.31
C PRO A 93 -9.42 -8.36 6.83
N VAL A 94 -8.84 -7.51 5.99
CA VAL A 94 -7.71 -6.65 6.35
C VAL A 94 -8.17 -5.20 6.33
N PRO A 95 -7.92 -4.42 7.41
CA PRO A 95 -8.49 -3.08 7.52
C PRO A 95 -7.86 -2.04 6.59
N LEU A 96 -6.63 -2.25 6.13
CA LEU A 96 -5.89 -1.26 5.36
C LEU A 96 -5.35 -1.85 4.06
N LEU A 97 -5.58 -1.15 2.94
CA LEU A 97 -4.91 -1.40 1.67
C LEU A 97 -3.83 -0.34 1.45
N LEU A 98 -2.64 -0.80 1.08
CA LEU A 98 -1.50 0.06 0.76
C LEU A 98 -1.20 -0.03 -0.74
N PRO A 99 -1.21 1.09 -1.47
CA PRO A 99 -0.97 1.08 -2.91
C PRO A 99 0.52 0.94 -3.24
N ALA A 100 0.82 0.48 -4.42
CA ALA A 100 2.20 0.40 -4.93
C ALA A 100 2.88 1.77 -5.01
N THR A 101 2.11 2.85 -5.11
CA THR A 101 2.65 4.22 -5.11
C THR A 101 3.44 4.57 -3.85
N MET A 102 3.23 3.86 -2.75
CA MET A 102 4.03 4.01 -1.54
C MET A 102 5.49 3.58 -1.72
N PHE A 103 5.78 2.78 -2.73
CA PHE A 103 7.12 2.28 -3.02
C PHE A 103 7.78 2.99 -4.21
N ASN A 104 7.31 4.20 -4.54
CA ASN A 104 7.94 5.02 -5.57
C ASN A 104 9.42 5.22 -5.25
N ASN A 105 10.27 5.06 -6.27
CA ASN A 105 11.73 5.15 -6.14
C ASN A 105 12.36 4.08 -5.23
N LEU A 106 11.63 3.01 -4.94
CA LEU A 106 12.13 1.85 -4.21
C LEU A 106 11.97 0.60 -5.07
N ILE A 107 12.81 -0.40 -4.79
CA ILE A 107 12.62 -1.74 -5.30
C ILE A 107 11.92 -2.53 -4.21
N TYR A 108 10.82 -3.20 -4.54
CA TYR A 108 10.19 -4.12 -3.61
C TYR A 108 9.95 -5.48 -4.26
N GLU A 109 10.08 -6.51 -3.45
CA GLU A 109 9.85 -7.90 -3.82
C GLU A 109 8.90 -8.56 -2.84
N ILE A 110 7.84 -9.16 -3.35
CA ILE A 110 6.96 -10.03 -2.57
C ILE A 110 7.40 -11.45 -2.83
N ASN A 111 8.02 -12.08 -1.82
CA ASN A 111 8.50 -13.45 -1.92
C ASN A 111 7.57 -14.41 -1.15
N ASN A 112 6.73 -15.11 -1.90
CA ASN A 112 5.75 -16.03 -1.30
C ASN A 112 6.37 -17.34 -0.80
N LYS A 113 7.58 -17.67 -1.23
CA LYS A 113 8.29 -18.87 -0.74
C LYS A 113 8.87 -18.67 0.65
N THR A 114 9.46 -17.49 0.88
CA THR A 114 10.04 -17.13 2.17
C THR A 114 9.10 -16.35 3.08
N HIS A 115 7.93 -15.96 2.55
CA HIS A 115 6.94 -15.13 3.23
C HIS A 115 7.50 -13.79 3.69
N HIS A 116 8.20 -13.10 2.79
CA HIS A 116 8.80 -11.79 3.06
C HIS A 116 8.48 -10.76 1.99
N LEU A 117 8.35 -9.52 2.44
CA LEU A 117 8.39 -8.32 1.63
C LEU A 117 9.77 -7.69 1.80
N ASN A 118 10.55 -7.65 0.75
CA ASN A 118 11.87 -7.03 0.73
C ASN A 118 11.80 -5.68 0.05
N ILE A 119 12.30 -4.63 0.69
CA ILE A 119 12.31 -3.27 0.16
C ILE A 119 13.74 -2.76 0.17
N THR A 120 14.20 -2.26 -0.97
CA THR A 120 15.58 -1.83 -1.20
C THR A 120 15.59 -0.47 -1.89
N VAL A 121 16.52 0.39 -1.48
CA VAL A 121 16.82 1.62 -2.22
C VAL A 121 17.62 1.22 -3.45
N PRO A 122 17.15 1.59 -4.68
CA PRO A 122 17.88 1.23 -5.89
C PRO A 122 19.19 1.99 -6.00
N ASP A 123 20.21 1.33 -6.55
CA ASP A 123 21.43 1.94 -7.03
C ASP A 123 21.43 1.95 -8.58
N ASP A 124 22.47 2.53 -9.18
CA ASP A 124 22.57 2.62 -10.64
C ASP A 124 22.62 1.24 -11.33
N GLU A 125 23.18 0.24 -10.67
CA GLU A 125 23.22 -1.14 -11.18
C GLU A 125 21.86 -1.81 -11.17
N SER A 126 21.02 -1.50 -10.20
CA SER A 126 19.66 -2.05 -10.10
C SER A 126 18.79 -1.61 -11.29
N ILE A 127 19.04 -0.45 -11.86
CA ILE A 127 18.29 0.12 -12.98
C ILE A 127 18.65 -0.53 -14.32
N SER A 128 19.85 -1.09 -14.44
CA SER A 128 20.37 -1.67 -15.69
C SER A 128 19.91 -3.11 -15.97
N ARG A 129 19.01 -3.65 -15.17
CA ARG A 129 18.49 -5.03 -15.34
C ARG A 129 17.45 -5.12 -16.45
N ASN A 130 17.18 -6.34 -16.91
CA ASN A 130 16.25 -6.66 -18.00
C ASN A 130 14.77 -6.43 -17.63
N LEU A 131 14.50 -5.79 -16.52
CA LEU A 131 13.17 -5.47 -16.03
C LEU A 131 13.04 -3.97 -15.86
N VAL A 132 12.09 -3.39 -16.57
CA VAL A 132 11.77 -1.97 -16.45
C VAL A 132 10.42 -1.83 -15.75
N ILE A 133 10.40 -1.07 -14.68
CA ILE A 133 9.21 -0.77 -13.91
C ILE A 133 8.88 0.70 -14.13
N LYS A 134 7.67 1.00 -14.59
CA LYS A 134 7.20 2.37 -14.82
C LYS A 134 5.91 2.64 -14.06
N TYR A 135 5.81 3.87 -13.56
CA TYR A 135 4.58 4.44 -13.07
C TYR A 135 3.98 5.37 -14.12
N GLU A 136 2.80 5.04 -14.60
CA GLU A 136 2.01 5.89 -15.49
C GLU A 136 0.57 5.88 -15.01
N ASN A 137 -0.06 7.06 -14.97
CA ASN A 137 -1.44 7.21 -14.50
C ASN A 137 -1.65 6.56 -13.12
N GLU A 138 -0.68 6.70 -12.21
CA GLU A 138 -0.70 6.18 -10.85
C GLU A 138 -0.80 4.64 -10.79
N ARG A 139 -0.41 3.94 -11.85
CA ARG A 139 -0.35 2.47 -11.92
C ARG A 139 1.04 1.98 -12.23
N LEU A 140 1.32 0.79 -11.70
CA LEU A 140 2.59 0.10 -11.91
C LEU A 140 2.52 -0.76 -13.18
N TYR A 141 3.46 -0.51 -14.09
CA TYR A 141 3.67 -1.33 -15.28
C TYR A 141 5.07 -1.95 -15.23
N VAL A 142 5.14 -3.23 -15.58
CA VAL A 142 6.39 -3.97 -15.61
C VAL A 142 6.68 -4.40 -17.04
N PHE A 143 7.85 -4.02 -17.54
CA PHE A 143 8.32 -4.38 -18.86
C PHE A 143 9.53 -5.29 -18.72
N CYS A 144 9.47 -6.48 -19.33
CA CYS A 144 10.59 -7.40 -19.42
C CYS A 144 11.25 -7.25 -20.78
N ALA A 145 12.55 -7.01 -20.80
CA ALA A 145 13.30 -7.08 -22.04
C ALA A 145 13.32 -8.53 -22.54
N SER A 146 13.10 -8.71 -23.86
CA SER A 146 13.26 -10.03 -24.46
C SER A 146 14.73 -10.45 -24.38
N ALA A 147 14.97 -11.67 -23.93
CA ALA A 147 16.29 -12.27 -24.01
C ALA A 147 16.61 -12.53 -25.49
N GLU A 148 17.69 -11.96 -25.98
CA GLU A 148 18.26 -12.33 -27.26
C GLU A 148 19.33 -13.40 -27.08
#